data_22e92389a48f3b4f01014f93d7b120ee
#
_entry.id   22e92389a48f3b4f01014f93d7b120ee
#
_cell.length_a   1.000
_cell.length_b   1.000
_cell.length_c   1.000
_cell.angle_alpha   90.00
_cell.angle_beta   90.00
_cell.angle_gamma   90.00
#
_symmetry.space_group_name_H-M   'P 1'
#
loop_
_entity.id
_entity.type
_entity.pdbx_description
1 polymer ?
#
loop_
_entity_poly.entity_id
_entity_poly.type
_entity_poly.pdbx_seq_one_letter_code
_entity_poly.pdbx_strand_id
1 'polypeptide(L)'
;LARELHDELGQYVSAVKIFAQNIINRSKGKDKNIEESALSVTSAANQIYDGMHSIIRQLRPGSLDNLGLAETLKDMVSGWRSQHSAINIDLFVGESLGHLGEAISINVYRIIQEAMNNCLKHAEAKNISISLDNKKKQLALVFKDDGVGFDTTLLAKTKQFGLIGMQERVKSLNGIFSIKSNPNKGTLINITIPLDN
;
A
#
# COMPACT_ATOMS: atom_id res chain seq x y z
N LEU A 1 -4.06 -13.60 -6.34
CA LEU A 1 -4.58 -13.83 -4.98
C LEU A 1 -5.55 -12.72 -4.54
N ALA A 2 -5.15 -11.41 -4.51
CA ALA A 2 -6.05 -10.33 -4.05
C ALA A 2 -7.27 -10.17 -4.96
N ARG A 3 -7.12 -10.30 -6.28
CA ARG A 3 -8.23 -10.26 -7.24
C ARG A 3 -9.13 -11.50 -7.12
N GLU A 4 -8.56 -12.68 -6.99
CA GLU A 4 -9.29 -13.93 -6.75
C GLU A 4 -10.09 -13.87 -5.46
N LEU A 5 -9.47 -13.40 -4.36
CA LEU A 5 -10.17 -13.16 -3.09
C LEU A 5 -11.33 -12.17 -3.23
N HIS A 6 -11.13 -11.09 -4.00
CA HIS A 6 -12.20 -10.12 -4.27
C HIS A 6 -13.36 -10.77 -5.04
N ASP A 7 -13.04 -11.50 -6.09
CA ASP A 7 -14.05 -12.08 -6.98
C ASP A 7 -14.82 -13.22 -6.30
N GLU A 8 -14.13 -14.12 -5.59
CA GLU A 8 -14.77 -15.24 -4.90
C GLU A 8 -15.50 -14.80 -3.63
N LEU A 9 -14.80 -14.17 -2.66
CA LEU A 9 -15.42 -13.78 -1.39
C LEU A 9 -16.48 -12.69 -1.59
N GLY A 10 -16.24 -11.74 -2.52
CA GLY A 10 -17.22 -10.70 -2.86
C GLY A 10 -18.53 -11.27 -3.40
N GLN A 11 -18.46 -12.33 -4.23
CA GLN A 11 -19.64 -13.02 -4.73
C GLN A 11 -20.40 -13.72 -3.60
N TYR A 12 -19.71 -14.45 -2.71
CA TYR A 12 -20.37 -15.13 -1.58
C TYR A 12 -21.04 -14.15 -0.63
N VAL A 13 -20.37 -13.06 -0.26
CA VAL A 13 -20.94 -12.04 0.63
C VAL A 13 -22.14 -11.36 -0.02
N SER A 14 -22.10 -11.11 -1.33
CA SER A 14 -23.22 -10.55 -2.11
C SER A 14 -24.41 -11.51 -2.11
N ALA A 15 -24.18 -12.80 -2.31
CA ALA A 15 -25.24 -13.82 -2.23
C ALA A 15 -25.89 -13.86 -0.84
N VAL A 16 -25.11 -13.84 0.24
CA VAL A 16 -25.62 -13.80 1.62
C VAL A 16 -26.51 -12.57 1.84
N LYS A 17 -26.12 -11.39 1.33
CA LYS A 17 -26.92 -10.16 1.41
C LYS A 17 -28.24 -10.30 0.68
N ILE A 18 -28.24 -10.88 -0.53
CA ILE A 18 -29.46 -11.11 -1.32
C ILE A 18 -30.39 -12.07 -0.58
N PHE A 19 -29.90 -13.17 -0.02
CA PHE A 19 -30.72 -14.11 0.74
C PHE A 19 -31.29 -13.47 2.02
N ALA A 20 -30.50 -12.72 2.76
CA ALA A 20 -30.96 -12.00 3.94
C ALA A 20 -32.05 -10.98 3.58
N GLN A 21 -31.88 -10.22 2.47
CA GLN A 21 -32.88 -9.27 1.99
C GLN A 21 -34.18 -9.98 1.59
N ASN A 22 -34.11 -11.15 0.97
CA ASN A 22 -35.31 -11.94 0.61
C ASN A 22 -36.03 -12.42 1.87
N ILE A 23 -35.33 -12.82 2.93
CA ILE A 23 -35.90 -13.21 4.22
C ILE A 23 -36.60 -11.99 4.85
N ILE A 24 -35.95 -10.82 4.90
CA ILE A 24 -36.56 -9.57 5.39
C ILE A 24 -37.89 -9.30 4.65
N ASN A 25 -37.87 -9.32 3.32
CA ASN A 25 -39.03 -9.02 2.50
C ASN A 25 -40.21 -10.00 2.76
N ARG A 26 -39.92 -11.29 3.02
CA ARG A 26 -40.93 -12.33 3.29
C ARG A 26 -41.43 -12.31 4.71
N SER A 27 -40.64 -11.92 5.68
CA SER A 27 -40.98 -11.90 7.13
C SER A 27 -41.56 -10.56 7.56
N LYS A 28 -41.46 -9.52 6.76
CA LYS A 28 -41.91 -8.17 7.06
C LYS A 28 -43.35 -8.14 7.53
N GLY A 29 -43.55 -7.71 8.78
CA GLY A 29 -44.90 -7.64 9.39
C GLY A 29 -45.52 -8.99 9.76
N LYS A 30 -44.82 -10.12 9.60
CA LYS A 30 -45.29 -11.46 9.94
C LYS A 30 -44.53 -12.08 11.14
N ASP A 31 -43.23 -11.94 11.16
CA ASP A 31 -42.39 -12.47 12.23
C ASP A 31 -41.20 -11.51 12.47
N LYS A 32 -41.31 -10.79 13.57
CA LYS A 32 -40.34 -9.76 13.96
C LYS A 32 -38.96 -10.36 14.30
N ASN A 33 -38.94 -11.55 14.89
CA ASN A 33 -37.68 -12.21 15.28
C ASN A 33 -36.88 -12.65 14.03
N ILE A 34 -37.57 -13.15 13.01
CA ILE A 34 -36.94 -13.51 11.74
C ILE A 34 -36.43 -12.25 11.02
N GLU A 35 -37.20 -11.16 11.03
CA GLU A 35 -36.80 -9.89 10.44
C GLU A 35 -35.53 -9.32 11.12
N GLU A 36 -35.50 -9.28 12.46
CA GLU A 36 -34.34 -8.83 13.24
C GLU A 36 -33.11 -9.71 13.01
N SER A 37 -33.31 -11.03 12.92
CA SER A 37 -32.21 -11.97 12.62
C SER A 37 -31.64 -11.76 11.22
N ALA A 38 -32.47 -11.53 10.23
CA ALA A 38 -32.05 -11.29 8.85
C ALA A 38 -31.36 -9.91 8.70
N LEU A 39 -31.79 -8.89 9.44
CA LEU A 39 -31.09 -7.60 9.53
C LEU A 39 -29.71 -7.76 10.16
N SER A 40 -29.58 -8.58 11.19
CA SER A 40 -28.30 -8.87 11.82
C SER A 40 -27.33 -9.59 10.86
N VAL A 41 -27.84 -10.54 10.04
CA VAL A 41 -27.07 -11.20 8.98
C VAL A 41 -26.61 -10.19 7.92
N THR A 42 -27.49 -9.27 7.51
CA THR A 42 -27.12 -8.20 6.55
C THR A 42 -26.03 -7.29 7.10
N SER A 43 -26.14 -6.91 8.37
CA SER A 43 -25.14 -6.08 9.05
C SER A 43 -23.77 -6.79 9.12
N ALA A 44 -23.75 -8.06 9.52
CA ALA A 44 -22.53 -8.86 9.58
C ALA A 44 -21.89 -9.04 8.19
N ALA A 45 -22.70 -9.29 7.14
CA ALA A 45 -22.23 -9.38 5.76
C ALA A 45 -21.61 -8.07 5.27
N ASN A 46 -22.19 -6.91 5.64
CA ASN A 46 -21.60 -5.61 5.31
C ASN A 46 -20.25 -5.40 6.01
N GLN A 47 -20.12 -5.76 7.29
CA GLN A 47 -18.86 -5.66 8.02
C GLN A 47 -17.77 -6.56 7.40
N ILE A 48 -18.12 -7.80 6.99
CA ILE A 48 -17.19 -8.70 6.29
C ILE A 48 -16.77 -8.08 4.96
N TYR A 49 -17.71 -7.54 4.18
CA TYR A 49 -17.44 -6.90 2.89
C TYR A 49 -16.48 -5.71 3.05
N ASP A 50 -16.74 -4.82 4.00
CA ASP A 50 -15.91 -3.64 4.26
C ASP A 50 -14.52 -4.03 4.78
N GLY A 51 -14.43 -5.02 5.67
CA GLY A 51 -13.17 -5.58 6.15
C GLY A 51 -12.34 -6.20 5.03
N MET A 52 -12.97 -7.01 4.18
CA MET A 52 -12.35 -7.61 2.99
C MET A 52 -11.81 -6.53 2.05
N HIS A 53 -12.61 -5.52 1.72
CA HIS A 53 -12.17 -4.41 0.86
C HIS A 53 -11.06 -3.58 1.50
N SER A 54 -11.04 -3.44 2.81
CA SER A 54 -9.94 -2.79 3.53
C SER A 54 -8.63 -3.59 3.37
N ILE A 55 -8.69 -4.91 3.57
CA ILE A 55 -7.54 -5.82 3.39
C ILE A 55 -7.06 -5.79 1.94
N ILE A 56 -7.97 -5.86 0.96
CA ILE A 56 -7.62 -5.83 -0.47
C ILE A 56 -6.97 -4.50 -0.83
N ARG A 57 -7.50 -3.36 -0.36
CA ARG A 57 -6.85 -2.05 -0.54
C ARG A 57 -5.47 -1.99 0.10
N GLN A 58 -5.29 -2.63 1.25
CA GLN A 58 -3.96 -2.76 1.86
C GLN A 58 -3.02 -3.67 1.06
N LEU A 59 -3.55 -4.71 0.41
CA LEU A 59 -2.78 -5.66 -0.41
C LEU A 59 -2.50 -5.12 -1.82
N ARG A 60 -3.45 -4.39 -2.44
CA ARG A 60 -3.33 -3.85 -3.80
C ARG A 60 -4.24 -2.63 -3.99
N PRO A 61 -3.71 -1.43 -4.19
CA PRO A 61 -4.54 -0.29 -4.58
C PRO A 61 -5.15 -0.53 -5.97
N GLY A 62 -6.48 -0.46 -6.08
CA GLY A 62 -7.17 -0.60 -7.36
C GLY A 62 -6.77 0.46 -8.40
N SER A 63 -6.25 1.60 -7.94
CA SER A 63 -5.69 2.66 -8.78
C SER A 63 -4.47 2.20 -9.60
N LEU A 64 -3.67 1.24 -9.13
CA LEU A 64 -2.53 0.71 -9.89
C LEU A 64 -2.95 0.05 -11.20
N ASP A 65 -4.12 -0.61 -11.23
CA ASP A 65 -4.64 -1.28 -12.42
C ASP A 65 -5.19 -0.30 -13.45
N ASN A 66 -5.81 0.79 -12.99
CA ASN A 66 -6.54 1.72 -13.84
C ASN A 66 -5.69 2.95 -14.24
N LEU A 67 -4.88 3.47 -13.33
CA LEU A 67 -4.14 4.73 -13.49
C LEU A 67 -2.63 4.53 -13.64
N GLY A 68 -2.14 3.32 -13.34
CA GLY A 68 -0.71 3.02 -13.32
C GLY A 68 0.01 3.57 -12.09
N LEU A 69 1.32 3.25 -11.98
CA LEU A 69 2.11 3.55 -10.78
C LEU A 69 2.28 5.05 -10.54
N ALA A 70 2.55 5.83 -11.59
CA ALA A 70 2.82 7.26 -11.47
C ALA A 70 1.65 8.02 -10.82
N GLU A 71 0.45 7.86 -11.34
CA GLU A 71 -0.74 8.55 -10.81
C GLU A 71 -1.11 8.01 -9.42
N THR A 72 -1.01 6.70 -9.20
CA THR A 72 -1.25 6.12 -7.87
C THR A 72 -0.30 6.67 -6.80
N LEU A 73 0.97 6.92 -7.16
CA LEU A 73 1.93 7.55 -6.24
C LEU A 73 1.60 9.02 -5.98
N LYS A 74 1.16 9.77 -7.00
CA LYS A 74 0.72 11.17 -6.83
C LYS A 74 -0.46 11.26 -5.87
N ASP A 75 -1.46 10.39 -6.04
CA ASP A 75 -2.63 10.33 -5.17
C ASP A 75 -2.24 9.98 -3.73
N MET A 76 -1.37 8.99 -3.55
CA MET A 76 -0.88 8.58 -2.24
C MET A 76 -0.13 9.72 -1.53
N VAL A 77 0.77 10.40 -2.24
CA VAL A 77 1.52 11.55 -1.70
C VAL A 77 0.60 12.72 -1.40
N SER A 78 -0.40 12.99 -2.23
CA SER A 78 -1.42 14.02 -1.97
C SER A 78 -2.19 13.74 -0.68
N GLY A 79 -2.57 12.49 -0.45
CA GLY A 79 -3.19 12.05 0.80
C GLY A 79 -2.30 12.28 2.02
N TRP A 80 -1.01 11.97 1.94
CA TRP A 80 -0.07 12.23 3.04
C TRP A 80 0.15 13.72 3.30
N ARG A 81 0.28 14.55 2.27
CA ARG A 81 0.40 16.01 2.40
C ARG A 81 -0.80 16.61 3.12
N SER A 82 -2.01 16.12 2.84
CA SER A 82 -3.22 16.61 3.50
C SER A 82 -3.31 16.22 4.97
N GLN A 83 -2.80 15.04 5.34
CA GLN A 83 -2.81 14.52 6.71
C GLN A 83 -1.64 15.03 7.56
N HIS A 84 -0.52 15.41 6.93
CA HIS A 84 0.73 15.80 7.60
C HIS A 84 1.25 17.14 7.06
N SER A 85 0.44 18.19 7.20
CA SER A 85 0.73 19.53 6.66
C SER A 85 2.02 20.18 7.17
N ALA A 86 2.56 19.71 8.29
CA ALA A 86 3.85 20.18 8.84
C ALA A 86 5.08 19.56 8.16
N ILE A 87 4.89 18.55 7.29
CA ILE A 87 5.97 17.85 6.60
C ILE A 87 5.92 18.23 5.11
N ASN A 88 7.05 18.69 4.58
CA ASN A 88 7.21 18.89 3.15
C ASN A 88 7.54 17.55 2.48
N ILE A 89 6.68 17.11 1.53
CA ILE A 89 6.86 15.83 0.83
C ILE A 89 6.97 16.13 -0.66
N ASP A 90 8.13 15.89 -1.24
CA ASP A 90 8.38 16.06 -2.66
C ASP A 90 8.36 14.71 -3.38
N LEU A 91 7.61 14.65 -4.49
CA LEU A 91 7.56 13.50 -5.38
C LEU A 91 7.98 13.91 -6.78
N PHE A 92 9.04 13.30 -7.27
CA PHE A 92 9.47 13.35 -8.65
C PHE A 92 9.24 12.00 -9.34
N VAL A 93 8.49 11.99 -10.42
CA VAL A 93 8.30 10.84 -11.30
C VAL A 93 8.77 11.23 -12.70
N GLY A 94 9.81 10.52 -13.18
CA GLY A 94 10.39 10.78 -14.49
C GLY A 94 9.40 10.50 -15.63
N GLU A 95 9.44 11.31 -16.67
CA GLU A 95 8.58 11.16 -17.86
C GLU A 95 8.80 9.83 -18.59
N SER A 96 10.01 9.28 -18.51
CA SER A 96 10.41 8.02 -19.13
C SER A 96 9.99 6.77 -18.36
N LEU A 97 9.20 6.91 -17.26
CA LEU A 97 8.81 5.77 -16.44
C LEU A 97 8.08 4.69 -17.24
N GLY A 98 7.22 5.12 -18.18
CA GLY A 98 6.48 4.21 -19.07
C GLY A 98 5.53 3.28 -18.30
N HIS A 99 5.10 2.22 -19.00
CA HIS A 99 4.30 1.17 -18.38
C HIS A 99 5.23 0.14 -17.72
N LEU A 100 5.18 0.06 -16.41
CA LEU A 100 5.90 -0.96 -15.63
C LEU A 100 5.01 -2.19 -15.46
N GLY A 101 5.59 -3.37 -15.56
CA GLY A 101 4.89 -4.62 -15.28
C GLY A 101 4.24 -4.62 -13.89
N GLU A 102 3.18 -5.39 -13.74
CA GLU A 102 2.36 -5.46 -12.52
C GLU A 102 3.20 -5.75 -11.26
N ALA A 103 4.10 -6.73 -11.34
CA ALA A 103 4.96 -7.12 -10.22
C ALA A 103 5.86 -5.97 -9.76
N ILE A 104 6.44 -5.20 -10.69
CA ILE A 104 7.27 -4.04 -10.37
C ILE A 104 6.42 -2.94 -9.73
N SER A 105 5.28 -2.62 -10.34
CA SER A 105 4.38 -1.55 -9.87
C SER A 105 3.90 -1.77 -8.44
N ILE A 106 3.44 -2.99 -8.12
CA ILE A 106 2.98 -3.35 -6.77
C ILE A 106 4.12 -3.27 -5.75
N ASN A 107 5.28 -3.85 -6.07
CA ASN A 107 6.39 -3.88 -5.12
C ASN A 107 6.96 -2.48 -4.87
N VAL A 108 7.12 -1.65 -5.91
CA VAL A 108 7.58 -0.26 -5.78
C VAL A 108 6.60 0.56 -4.94
N TYR A 109 5.29 0.45 -5.21
CA TYR A 109 4.27 1.10 -4.38
C TYR A 109 4.41 0.72 -2.90
N ARG A 110 4.56 -0.59 -2.60
CA ARG A 110 4.71 -1.08 -1.23
C ARG A 110 5.98 -0.62 -0.54
N ILE A 111 7.07 -0.55 -1.28
CA ILE A 111 8.34 -0.05 -0.76
C ILE A 111 8.21 1.42 -0.35
N ILE A 112 7.62 2.26 -1.22
CA ILE A 112 7.42 3.68 -0.93
C ILE A 112 6.46 3.85 0.26
N GLN A 113 5.37 3.07 0.31
CA GLN A 113 4.42 3.09 1.41
C GLN A 113 5.11 2.74 2.75
N GLU A 114 5.94 1.70 2.78
CA GLU A 114 6.66 1.27 3.98
C GLU A 114 7.73 2.29 4.40
N ALA A 115 8.51 2.82 3.43
CA ALA A 115 9.50 3.86 3.71
C ALA A 115 8.84 5.11 4.32
N MET A 116 7.70 5.51 3.76
CA MET A 116 6.92 6.64 4.28
C MET A 116 6.37 6.38 5.68
N ASN A 117 5.78 5.18 5.92
CA ASN A 117 5.29 4.80 7.24
C ASN A 117 6.40 4.81 8.30
N ASN A 118 7.60 4.32 7.92
CA ASN A 118 8.75 4.34 8.82
C ASN A 118 9.19 5.78 9.12
N CYS A 119 9.22 6.64 8.12
CA CYS A 119 9.56 8.04 8.29
C CYS A 119 8.54 8.75 9.21
N LEU A 120 7.25 8.62 8.96
CA LEU A 120 6.18 9.26 9.74
C LEU A 120 6.14 8.79 11.20
N LYS A 121 6.49 7.51 11.47
CA LYS A 121 6.46 6.94 12.82
C LYS A 121 7.74 7.20 13.62
N HIS A 122 8.89 7.34 12.97
CA HIS A 122 10.17 7.22 13.65
C HIS A 122 11.17 8.33 13.34
N ALA A 123 11.00 9.07 12.23
CA ALA A 123 12.07 9.95 11.76
C ALA A 123 11.97 11.39 12.29
N GLU A 124 10.79 11.87 12.68
CA GLU A 124 10.58 13.30 13.02
C GLU A 124 11.05 14.24 11.90
N ALA A 125 10.96 13.79 10.65
CA ALA A 125 11.45 14.53 9.49
C ALA A 125 10.57 15.74 9.17
N LYS A 126 11.19 16.79 8.65
CA LYS A 126 10.51 17.97 8.11
C LYS A 126 10.41 17.93 6.59
N ASN A 127 11.37 17.28 5.94
CA ASN A 127 11.42 17.16 4.49
C ASN A 127 11.62 15.72 4.07
N ILE A 128 10.78 15.27 3.13
CA ILE A 128 10.84 13.95 2.53
C ILE A 128 10.89 14.13 1.02
N SER A 129 11.80 13.44 0.36
CA SER A 129 11.95 13.45 -1.09
C SER A 129 11.87 12.02 -1.63
N ILE A 130 11.00 11.83 -2.61
CA ILE A 130 10.79 10.56 -3.31
C ILE A 130 11.07 10.81 -4.79
N SER A 131 11.96 10.04 -5.38
CA SER A 131 12.28 10.12 -6.80
C SER A 131 12.20 8.75 -7.45
N LEU A 132 11.45 8.65 -8.54
CA LEU A 132 11.28 7.44 -9.32
C LEU A 132 11.54 7.76 -10.79
N ASP A 133 12.53 7.10 -11.39
CA ASP A 133 12.93 7.38 -12.77
C ASP A 133 13.41 6.10 -13.48
N ASN A 134 13.21 6.05 -14.80
CA ASN A 134 13.73 4.98 -15.65
C ASN A 134 15.00 5.46 -16.34
N LYS A 135 16.14 4.93 -15.96
CA LYS A 135 17.44 5.24 -16.55
C LYS A 135 18.10 3.99 -17.12
N LYS A 136 18.37 3.99 -18.43
CA LYS A 136 19.13 2.89 -19.08
C LYS A 136 18.54 1.49 -18.80
N LYS A 137 17.22 1.32 -18.93
CA LYS A 137 16.50 0.08 -18.64
C LYS A 137 16.61 -0.37 -17.15
N GLN A 138 16.76 0.57 -16.27
CA GLN A 138 16.74 0.33 -14.84
C GLN A 138 15.79 1.33 -14.18
N LEU A 139 14.90 0.83 -13.35
CA LEU A 139 14.10 1.67 -12.49
C LEU A 139 14.94 2.07 -11.29
N ALA A 140 15.16 3.37 -11.13
CA ALA A 140 15.82 3.94 -9.98
C ALA A 140 14.79 4.57 -9.04
N LEU A 141 14.73 4.10 -7.79
CA LEU A 141 13.93 4.68 -6.72
C LEU A 141 14.86 5.22 -5.65
N VAL A 142 14.68 6.48 -5.30
CA VAL A 142 15.36 7.14 -4.20
C VAL A 142 14.32 7.68 -3.23
N PHE A 143 14.42 7.29 -1.96
CA PHE A 143 13.66 7.86 -0.85
C PHE A 143 14.64 8.49 0.12
N LYS A 144 14.41 9.74 0.51
CA LYS A 144 15.27 10.47 1.43
C LYS A 144 14.41 11.26 2.42
N ASP A 145 14.78 11.21 3.69
CA ASP A 145 14.29 12.10 4.73
C ASP A 145 15.45 12.83 5.45
N ASP A 146 15.12 13.90 6.12
CA ASP A 146 16.03 14.71 6.94
C ASP A 146 15.85 14.48 8.44
N GLY A 147 15.25 13.35 8.83
CA GLY A 147 14.89 13.07 10.21
C GLY A 147 16.07 12.68 11.12
N VAL A 148 15.72 12.10 12.27
CA VAL A 148 16.70 11.71 13.31
C VAL A 148 17.64 10.58 12.85
N GLY A 149 17.28 9.84 11.81
CA GLY A 149 18.08 8.71 11.33
C GLY A 149 18.31 7.62 12.40
N PHE A 150 19.18 6.67 12.10
CA PHE A 150 19.51 5.58 13.00
C PHE A 150 20.87 4.96 12.66
N ASP A 151 21.44 4.20 13.60
CA ASP A 151 22.66 3.45 13.38
C ASP A 151 22.37 2.15 12.59
N THR A 152 22.82 2.10 11.35
CA THR A 152 22.62 0.95 10.47
C THR A 152 23.36 -0.32 10.91
N THR A 153 24.38 -0.22 11.77
CA THR A 153 25.10 -1.40 12.30
C THR A 153 24.23 -2.21 13.26
N LEU A 154 23.20 -1.60 13.83
CA LEU A 154 22.26 -2.25 14.74
C LEU A 154 21.14 -3.01 14.00
N LEU A 155 20.99 -2.82 12.68
CA LEU A 155 19.97 -3.50 11.88
C LEU A 155 20.05 -5.03 11.95
N ALA A 156 21.27 -5.56 12.00
CA ALA A 156 21.49 -7.00 12.11
C ALA A 156 21.02 -7.60 13.46
N LYS A 157 20.87 -6.77 14.49
CA LYS A 157 20.51 -7.19 15.86
C LYS A 157 19.03 -6.97 16.18
N THR A 158 18.33 -6.15 15.41
CA THR A 158 16.93 -5.81 15.63
C THR A 158 16.07 -6.38 14.50
N LYS A 159 14.96 -7.06 14.86
CA LYS A 159 14.00 -7.58 13.87
C LYS A 159 13.16 -6.40 13.29
N GLN A 160 13.74 -5.67 12.37
CA GLN A 160 13.03 -4.59 11.67
C GLN A 160 12.29 -5.17 10.45
N PHE A 161 11.12 -5.76 10.70
CA PHE A 161 10.32 -6.44 9.68
C PHE A 161 10.03 -5.58 8.45
N GLY A 162 9.84 -4.27 8.61
CA GLY A 162 9.61 -3.34 7.51
C GLY A 162 10.78 -3.26 6.53
N LEU A 163 12.01 -3.10 7.05
CA LEU A 163 13.22 -3.06 6.22
C LEU A 163 13.49 -4.40 5.54
N ILE A 164 13.32 -5.51 6.26
CA ILE A 164 13.47 -6.86 5.70
C ILE A 164 12.46 -7.05 4.56
N GLY A 165 11.19 -6.69 4.76
CA GLY A 165 10.16 -6.78 3.73
C GLY A 165 10.46 -5.94 2.50
N MET A 166 11.04 -4.74 2.64
CA MET A 166 11.50 -3.93 1.50
C MET A 166 12.64 -4.62 0.75
N GLN A 167 13.64 -5.16 1.46
CA GLN A 167 14.76 -5.89 0.84
C GLN A 167 14.29 -7.13 0.08
N GLU A 168 13.39 -7.93 0.65
CA GLU A 168 12.84 -9.12 0.00
C GLU A 168 12.07 -8.77 -1.26
N ARG A 169 11.25 -7.69 -1.24
CA ARG A 169 10.54 -7.21 -2.43
C ARG A 169 11.48 -6.78 -3.54
N VAL A 170 12.57 -6.06 -3.21
CA VAL A 170 13.57 -5.67 -4.20
C VAL A 170 14.30 -6.88 -4.76
N LYS A 171 14.67 -7.83 -3.90
CA LYS A 171 15.33 -9.08 -4.28
C LYS A 171 14.45 -9.94 -5.21
N SER A 172 13.14 -10.01 -4.97
CA SER A 172 12.20 -10.74 -5.83
C SER A 172 12.09 -10.17 -7.24
N LEU A 173 12.52 -8.92 -7.44
CA LEU A 173 12.61 -8.23 -8.73
C LEU A 173 14.04 -8.20 -9.30
N ASN A 174 14.94 -9.03 -8.81
CA ASN A 174 16.36 -9.02 -9.16
C ASN A 174 17.03 -7.65 -8.98
N GLY A 175 16.50 -6.82 -8.08
CA GLY A 175 16.98 -5.47 -7.82
C GLY A 175 18.06 -5.41 -6.75
N ILE A 176 18.63 -4.22 -6.59
CA ILE A 176 19.63 -3.88 -5.59
C ILE A 176 19.01 -2.89 -4.60
N PHE A 177 19.11 -3.18 -3.30
CA PHE A 177 18.65 -2.33 -2.21
C PHE A 177 19.85 -1.81 -1.43
N SER A 178 19.89 -0.50 -1.18
CA SER A 178 20.90 0.15 -0.34
C SER A 178 20.24 1.14 0.60
N ILE A 179 20.61 1.11 1.86
CA ILE A 179 20.16 2.07 2.87
C ILE A 179 21.37 2.69 3.55
N LYS A 180 21.33 4.02 3.73
CA LYS A 180 22.31 4.79 4.46
C LYS A 180 21.56 5.65 5.47
N SER A 181 21.89 5.49 6.74
CA SER A 181 21.38 6.33 7.83
C SER A 181 22.44 6.47 8.90
N ASN A 182 22.44 7.60 9.58
CA ASN A 182 23.26 7.86 10.75
C ASN A 182 22.42 8.69 11.72
N PRO A 183 22.67 8.62 13.03
CA PRO A 183 21.98 9.46 14.00
C PRO A 183 22.06 10.95 13.63
N ASN A 184 20.90 11.62 13.64
CA ASN A 184 20.70 13.03 13.30
C ASN A 184 21.07 13.43 11.85
N LYS A 185 21.09 12.46 10.90
CA LYS A 185 21.41 12.73 9.48
C LYS A 185 20.37 12.22 8.51
N GLY A 186 19.19 11.85 9.01
CA GLY A 186 18.11 11.27 8.21
C GLY A 186 18.43 9.90 7.63
N THR A 187 17.60 9.49 6.68
CA THR A 187 17.72 8.20 5.99
C THR A 187 17.71 8.39 4.49
N LEU A 188 18.56 7.63 3.80
CA LEU A 188 18.59 7.53 2.34
C LEU A 188 18.45 6.08 1.93
N ILE A 189 17.39 5.77 1.19
CA ILE A 189 17.15 4.47 0.57
C ILE A 189 17.33 4.62 -0.94
N ASN A 190 18.21 3.80 -1.53
CA ASN A 190 18.39 3.71 -2.96
C ASN A 190 18.06 2.30 -3.42
N ILE A 191 17.26 2.21 -4.48
CA ILE A 191 16.83 0.96 -5.07
C ILE A 191 17.01 1.06 -6.59
N THR A 192 17.55 -0.02 -7.16
CA THR A 192 17.66 -0.17 -8.60
C THR A 192 17.05 -1.51 -8.99
N ILE A 193 16.12 -1.51 -9.94
CA ILE A 193 15.43 -2.71 -10.43
C ILE A 193 15.67 -2.80 -11.94
N PRO A 194 16.17 -3.93 -12.47
CA PRO A 194 16.31 -4.11 -13.91
C PRO A 194 14.92 -4.14 -14.55
N LEU A 195 14.78 -3.49 -15.70
CA LEU A 195 13.58 -3.51 -16.53
C LEU A 195 13.86 -4.40 -17.72
N ASP A 196 13.27 -5.59 -17.70
CA ASP A 196 13.27 -6.47 -18.87
C ASP A 196 12.44 -5.83 -19.98
N ASN A 197 12.87 -6.02 -21.21
CA ASN A 197 12.18 -5.49 -22.40
C ASN A 197 10.90 -6.27 -22.65
#